data_745253e724e651f06a219225324f64fd
#
_entry.id   745253e724e651f06a219225324f64fd
#
_cell.length_a   1.000
_cell.length_b   1.000
_cell.length_c   1.000
_cell.angle_alpha   90.00
_cell.angle_beta   90.00
_cell.angle_gamma   90.00
#
_symmetry.space_group_name_H-M   'P 1'
#
loop_
_entity.id
_entity.type
_entity.pdbx_description
1 polymer ?
#
loop_
_entity_poly.entity_id
_entity_poly.type
_entity_poly.pdbx_seq_one_letter_code
_entity_poly.pdbx_strand_id
1 'polypeptide(L)'
;VVSLFIGVIDINIKNLFLDSQSMEVFVISRLPRLLAILCTGVGMSVAGLIMQQLCMNKFVSPTTGATISSAQFGILLALIFVPDATIWGRAIFAFISAILGTWIFVWFIQRIQYKDIVMVPLVGIMFGNVIGGVTNFLAYKYEVTQALSTWLVGHFSMVLKGRYEIVYLTVPLVVLAFIFANHFNIVGMGKDFSKNLGVPYNLVLFAGLTIAAMITASIIVVVGSISYIGLIVPNVVAMFKGDKIRGTLVDTALFGALFVLVCDIIGRVIIMPYELPIELIVGILGSLIFVALLIYRLKHGRKIVNIKLFNEQKEVNNEQEKKYI
;
A
#
# COMPACT_ATOMS: atom_id res chain seq x y z
N VAL A 1 19.51 7.70 9.62
CA VAL A 1 20.98 7.73 9.80
C VAL A 1 21.54 6.31 9.84
N VAL A 2 21.10 5.42 10.75
CA VAL A 2 21.62 4.04 10.90
C VAL A 2 21.61 3.27 9.57
N SER A 3 20.51 3.31 8.82
CA SER A 3 20.34 2.62 7.53
C SER A 3 21.37 3.03 6.44
N LEU A 4 21.95 4.22 6.52
CA LEU A 4 22.97 4.69 5.56
C LEU A 4 24.32 4.00 5.75
N PHE A 5 24.60 3.54 6.96
CA PHE A 5 25.89 2.94 7.32
C PHE A 5 25.86 1.40 7.34
N ILE A 6 24.69 0.78 7.37
CA ILE A 6 24.54 -0.68 7.30
C ILE A 6 24.66 -1.14 5.84
N GLY A 7 25.60 -2.06 5.55
CA GLY A 7 25.77 -2.71 4.25
C GLY A 7 27.11 -3.41 4.13
N VAL A 8 27.31 -4.14 3.03
CA VAL A 8 28.52 -4.96 2.79
C VAL A 8 29.81 -4.15 2.76
N ILE A 9 29.75 -2.92 2.25
CA ILE A 9 30.89 -2.00 2.26
C ILE A 9 30.78 -1.13 3.51
N ASP A 10 31.76 -1.22 4.40
CA ASP A 10 31.82 -0.39 5.60
C ASP A 10 32.16 1.06 5.25
N ILE A 11 31.19 1.96 5.37
CA ILE A 11 31.37 3.38 5.21
C ILE A 11 31.46 4.01 6.60
N ASN A 12 32.65 4.51 6.97
CA ASN A 12 32.83 5.24 8.21
C ASN A 12 32.60 6.74 7.96
N ILE A 13 31.87 7.40 8.88
CA ILE A 13 31.57 8.86 8.78
C ILE A 13 32.84 9.69 8.59
N LYS A 14 33.96 9.27 9.19
CA LYS A 14 35.26 9.96 9.07
C LYS A 14 35.86 9.84 7.67
N ASN A 15 35.64 8.73 6.98
CA ASN A 15 36.22 8.46 5.67
C ASN A 15 35.32 8.96 4.52
N LEU A 16 34.05 9.27 4.81
CA LEU A 16 33.06 9.68 3.80
C LEU A 16 33.50 10.92 3.00
N PHE A 17 34.19 11.85 3.65
CA PHE A 17 34.69 13.10 3.02
C PHE A 17 36.15 13.04 2.58
N LEU A 18 36.89 11.99 2.96
CA LEU A 18 38.32 11.84 2.64
C LEU A 18 38.57 10.89 1.48
N ASP A 19 37.63 9.93 1.25
CA ASP A 19 37.76 8.91 0.22
C ASP A 19 36.67 9.10 -0.85
N SER A 20 37.13 9.36 -2.09
CA SER A 20 36.25 9.61 -3.22
C SER A 20 35.39 8.39 -3.57
N GLN A 21 35.88 7.16 -3.32
CA GLN A 21 35.14 5.92 -3.55
C GLN A 21 34.00 5.75 -2.55
N SER A 22 34.21 6.08 -1.28
CA SER A 22 33.17 6.06 -0.24
C SER A 22 32.06 7.07 -0.52
N MET A 23 32.39 8.25 -1.02
CA MET A 23 31.43 9.28 -1.42
C MET A 23 30.62 8.83 -2.65
N GLU A 24 31.27 8.23 -3.62
CA GLU A 24 30.59 7.70 -4.82
C GLU A 24 29.56 6.62 -4.47
N VAL A 25 29.92 5.63 -3.67
CA VAL A 25 28.99 4.59 -3.18
C VAL A 25 27.84 5.21 -2.41
N PHE A 26 28.10 6.21 -1.58
CA PHE A 26 27.06 6.90 -0.81
C PHE A 26 26.03 7.58 -1.72
N VAL A 27 26.48 8.33 -2.71
CA VAL A 27 25.61 9.11 -3.63
C VAL A 27 24.90 8.22 -4.65
N ILE A 28 25.56 7.17 -5.15
CA ILE A 28 25.01 6.32 -6.22
C ILE A 28 24.06 5.23 -5.67
N SER A 29 24.32 4.72 -4.47
CA SER A 29 23.61 3.58 -3.93
C SER A 29 22.87 3.87 -2.61
N ARG A 30 23.57 4.38 -1.57
CA ARG A 30 23.03 4.50 -0.22
C ARG A 30 21.90 5.52 -0.10
N LEU A 31 22.12 6.71 -0.64
CA LEU A 31 21.13 7.80 -0.60
C LEU A 31 19.91 7.50 -1.45
N PRO A 32 20.03 7.04 -2.73
CA PRO A 32 18.90 6.60 -3.53
C PRO A 32 18.06 5.51 -2.85
N ARG A 33 18.72 4.51 -2.27
CA ARG A 33 18.04 3.45 -1.53
C ARG A 33 17.22 3.98 -0.36
N LEU A 34 17.80 4.84 0.49
CA LEU A 34 17.09 5.43 1.61
C LEU A 34 15.86 6.24 1.15
N LEU A 35 16.02 7.07 0.13
CA LEU A 35 14.93 7.87 -0.43
C LEU A 35 13.83 6.97 -1.01
N ALA A 36 14.18 5.91 -1.73
CA ALA A 36 13.22 4.95 -2.24
C ALA A 36 12.48 4.21 -1.11
N ILE A 37 13.15 3.83 -0.03
CA ILE A 37 12.53 3.21 1.16
C ILE A 37 11.49 4.15 1.78
N LEU A 38 11.87 5.42 2.00
CA LEU A 38 10.97 6.42 2.59
C LEU A 38 9.76 6.68 1.69
N CYS A 39 9.99 6.92 0.39
CA CYS A 39 8.90 7.14 -0.58
C CYS A 39 7.98 5.92 -0.70
N THR A 40 8.54 4.71 -0.68
CA THR A 40 7.75 3.46 -0.71
C THR A 40 6.89 3.31 0.54
N GLY A 41 7.47 3.49 1.72
CA GLY A 41 6.74 3.38 2.99
C GLY A 41 5.62 4.42 3.12
N VAL A 42 5.91 5.68 2.81
CA VAL A 42 4.94 6.78 2.77
C VAL A 42 3.86 6.49 1.73
N GLY A 43 4.28 6.23 0.49
CA GLY A 43 3.37 6.10 -0.64
C GLY A 43 2.40 4.93 -0.50
N MET A 44 2.91 3.71 -0.24
CA MET A 44 2.07 2.53 -0.10
C MET A 44 1.09 2.64 1.06
N SER A 45 1.51 3.24 2.19
CA SER A 45 0.64 3.44 3.34
C SER A 45 -0.46 4.46 3.06
N VAL A 46 -0.14 5.56 2.41
CA VAL A 46 -1.11 6.60 2.02
C VAL A 46 -2.07 6.06 0.94
N ALA A 47 -1.57 5.36 -0.07
CA ALA A 47 -2.41 4.71 -1.09
C ALA A 47 -3.39 3.71 -0.47
N GLY A 48 -2.92 2.92 0.50
CA GLY A 48 -3.75 2.01 1.27
C GLY A 48 -4.85 2.74 2.05
N LEU A 49 -4.50 3.81 2.77
CA LEU A 49 -5.44 4.63 3.53
C LEU A 49 -6.54 5.23 2.63
N ILE A 50 -6.17 5.78 1.47
CA ILE A 50 -7.12 6.32 0.48
C ILE A 50 -8.06 5.21 0.01
N MET A 51 -7.53 4.05 -0.38
CA MET A 51 -8.36 2.95 -0.88
C MET A 51 -9.31 2.41 0.19
N GLN A 52 -8.85 2.25 1.44
CA GLN A 52 -9.67 1.82 2.57
C GLN A 52 -10.86 2.77 2.79
N GLN A 53 -10.60 4.07 2.72
CA GLN A 53 -11.62 5.09 2.94
C GLN A 53 -12.62 5.15 1.80
N LEU A 54 -12.13 5.21 0.55
CA LEU A 54 -12.99 5.36 -0.62
C LEU A 54 -13.82 4.10 -0.92
N CYS A 55 -13.28 2.92 -0.62
CA CYS A 55 -14.02 1.66 -0.71
C CYS A 55 -14.87 1.36 0.54
N MET A 56 -14.84 2.23 1.56
CA MET A 56 -15.52 2.03 2.85
C MET A 56 -15.19 0.67 3.48
N ASN A 57 -13.95 0.22 3.30
CA ASN A 57 -13.52 -1.11 3.73
C ASN A 57 -12.05 -1.11 4.14
N LYS A 58 -11.78 -1.46 5.40
CA LYS A 58 -10.44 -1.47 5.99
C LYS A 58 -9.53 -2.60 5.51
N PHE A 59 -10.05 -3.55 4.78
CA PHE A 59 -9.28 -4.65 4.19
C PHE A 59 -8.91 -4.41 2.73
N VAL A 60 -9.32 -3.30 2.15
CA VAL A 60 -8.93 -2.92 0.80
C VAL A 60 -7.57 -2.21 0.83
N SER A 61 -6.72 -2.56 -0.11
CA SER A 61 -5.38 -1.99 -0.31
C SER A 61 -5.00 -2.10 -1.79
N PRO A 62 -3.92 -1.49 -2.25
CA PRO A 62 -3.44 -1.70 -3.62
C PRO A 62 -3.24 -3.17 -4.00
N THR A 63 -2.89 -4.02 -3.02
CA THR A 63 -2.71 -5.47 -3.22
C THR A 63 -4.05 -6.17 -3.43
N THR A 64 -5.04 -5.90 -2.55
CA THR A 64 -6.36 -6.54 -2.61
C THR A 64 -7.33 -5.86 -3.57
N GLY A 65 -7.01 -4.67 -4.08
CA GLY A 65 -7.79 -3.90 -5.05
C GLY A 65 -7.37 -4.11 -6.50
N ALA A 66 -6.59 -5.16 -6.80
CA ALA A 66 -6.06 -5.50 -8.12
C ALA A 66 -5.13 -4.44 -8.77
N THR A 67 -4.81 -3.35 -8.07
CA THR A 67 -3.95 -2.27 -8.59
C THR A 67 -2.54 -2.76 -8.90
N ILE A 68 -1.96 -3.58 -8.00
CA ILE A 68 -0.63 -4.17 -8.18
C ILE A 68 -0.63 -5.11 -9.39
N SER A 69 -1.58 -6.04 -9.47
CA SER A 69 -1.66 -6.99 -10.60
C SER A 69 -1.84 -6.27 -11.94
N SER A 70 -2.60 -5.17 -11.95
CA SER A 70 -2.79 -4.34 -13.14
C SER A 70 -1.52 -3.58 -13.53
N ALA A 71 -0.75 -3.05 -12.57
CA ALA A 71 0.54 -2.43 -12.84
C ALA A 71 1.55 -3.44 -13.40
N GLN A 72 1.58 -4.66 -12.84
CA GLN A 72 2.41 -5.77 -13.34
C GLN A 72 2.06 -6.16 -14.77
N PHE A 73 0.77 -6.22 -15.10
CA PHE A 73 0.30 -6.43 -16.47
C PHE A 73 0.80 -5.32 -17.41
N GLY A 74 0.78 -4.06 -16.96
CA GLY A 74 1.36 -2.94 -17.72
C GLY A 74 2.85 -3.09 -17.99
N ILE A 75 3.64 -3.53 -16.99
CA ILE A 75 5.07 -3.82 -17.17
C ILE A 75 5.27 -4.94 -18.18
N LEU A 76 4.46 -6.00 -18.14
CA LEU A 76 4.49 -7.07 -19.14
C LEU A 76 4.23 -6.53 -20.55
N LEU A 77 3.21 -5.69 -20.72
CA LEU A 77 2.91 -5.10 -22.04
C LEU A 77 4.11 -4.27 -22.55
N ALA A 78 4.76 -3.52 -21.68
CA ALA A 78 5.97 -2.78 -22.04
C ALA A 78 7.11 -3.72 -22.49
N LEU A 79 7.31 -4.86 -21.80
CA LEU A 79 8.33 -5.83 -22.16
C LEU A 79 8.06 -6.51 -23.53
N ILE A 80 6.78 -6.72 -23.87
CA ILE A 80 6.38 -7.36 -25.12
C ILE A 80 6.45 -6.36 -26.30
N PHE A 81 5.85 -5.17 -26.14
CA PHE A 81 5.66 -4.25 -27.26
C PHE A 81 6.84 -3.29 -27.45
N VAL A 82 7.59 -2.98 -26.39
CA VAL A 82 8.72 -2.06 -26.40
C VAL A 82 9.86 -2.63 -25.52
N PRO A 83 10.53 -3.73 -25.95
CA PRO A 83 11.56 -4.41 -25.14
C PRO A 83 12.67 -3.48 -24.67
N ASP A 84 13.08 -2.51 -25.48
CA ASP A 84 14.12 -1.53 -25.21
C ASP A 84 13.60 -0.27 -24.48
N ALA A 85 12.35 -0.31 -23.95
CA ALA A 85 11.78 0.81 -23.25
C ALA A 85 12.67 1.23 -22.06
N THR A 86 12.87 2.53 -21.94
CA THR A 86 13.46 3.11 -20.74
C THR A 86 12.56 2.83 -19.52
N ILE A 87 13.08 3.04 -18.32
CA ILE A 87 12.28 2.88 -17.08
C ILE A 87 11.04 3.79 -17.10
N TRP A 88 11.12 4.97 -17.70
CA TRP A 88 9.97 5.88 -17.90
C TRP A 88 8.94 5.32 -18.87
N GLY A 89 9.38 4.68 -19.95
CA GLY A 89 8.48 4.01 -20.89
C GLY A 89 7.69 2.90 -20.18
N ARG A 90 8.35 2.05 -19.41
CA ARG A 90 7.69 1.00 -18.61
C ARG A 90 6.73 1.57 -17.56
N ALA A 91 7.10 2.70 -16.95
CA ALA A 91 6.25 3.41 -16.00
C ALA A 91 4.93 3.87 -16.63
N ILE A 92 4.94 4.39 -17.86
CA ILE A 92 3.72 4.82 -18.56
C ILE A 92 2.76 3.64 -18.74
N PHE A 93 3.23 2.49 -19.20
CA PHE A 93 2.40 1.29 -19.32
C PHE A 93 1.85 0.83 -17.96
N ALA A 94 2.68 0.84 -16.91
CA ALA A 94 2.27 0.49 -15.57
C ALA A 94 1.21 1.46 -15.02
N PHE A 95 1.35 2.77 -15.22
CA PHE A 95 0.38 3.79 -14.80
C PHE A 95 -0.97 3.62 -15.48
N ILE A 96 -0.97 3.51 -16.81
CA ILE A 96 -2.21 3.33 -17.58
C ILE A 96 -2.93 2.05 -17.13
N SER A 97 -2.22 0.94 -17.04
CA SER A 97 -2.81 -0.34 -16.65
C SER A 97 -3.29 -0.34 -15.19
N ALA A 98 -2.52 0.26 -14.26
CA ALA A 98 -2.92 0.39 -12.86
C ALA A 98 -4.18 1.22 -12.68
N ILE A 99 -4.29 2.36 -13.38
CA ILE A 99 -5.46 3.23 -13.34
C ILE A 99 -6.68 2.50 -13.91
N LEU A 100 -6.55 1.95 -15.10
CA LEU A 100 -7.65 1.23 -15.76
C LEU A 100 -8.14 0.04 -14.93
N GLY A 101 -7.22 -0.80 -14.44
CA GLY A 101 -7.57 -1.96 -13.63
C GLY A 101 -8.24 -1.55 -12.31
N THR A 102 -7.74 -0.52 -11.64
CA THR A 102 -8.35 0.00 -10.42
C THR A 102 -9.74 0.58 -10.69
N TRP A 103 -9.93 1.31 -11.79
CA TRP A 103 -11.24 1.86 -12.18
C TRP A 103 -12.25 0.76 -12.52
N ILE A 104 -11.84 -0.26 -13.28
CA ILE A 104 -12.70 -1.41 -13.60
C ILE A 104 -13.09 -2.15 -12.32
N PHE A 105 -12.14 -2.41 -11.42
CA PHE A 105 -12.42 -3.04 -10.13
C PHE A 105 -13.46 -2.26 -9.33
N VAL A 106 -13.28 -0.95 -9.18
CA VAL A 106 -14.20 -0.12 -8.40
C VAL A 106 -15.56 0.02 -9.08
N TRP A 107 -15.58 0.17 -10.41
CA TRP A 107 -16.84 0.14 -11.16
C TRP A 107 -17.61 -1.16 -10.92
N PHE A 108 -16.93 -2.29 -10.94
CA PHE A 108 -17.53 -3.59 -10.65
C PHE A 108 -18.07 -3.67 -9.21
N ILE A 109 -17.28 -3.26 -8.22
CA ILE A 109 -17.70 -3.22 -6.81
C ILE A 109 -18.93 -2.32 -6.59
N GLN A 110 -19.04 -1.21 -7.32
CA GLN A 110 -20.21 -0.33 -7.21
C GLN A 110 -21.52 -0.98 -7.71
N ARG A 111 -21.43 -1.99 -8.57
CA ARG A 111 -22.58 -2.75 -9.09
C ARG A 111 -23.07 -3.86 -8.14
N ILE A 112 -22.25 -4.28 -7.20
CA ILE A 112 -22.62 -5.30 -6.22
C ILE A 112 -23.57 -4.69 -5.18
N GLN A 113 -24.75 -5.31 -5.00
CA GLN A 113 -25.77 -4.81 -4.08
C GLN A 113 -25.43 -5.07 -2.61
N TYR A 114 -24.82 -6.22 -2.31
CA TYR A 114 -24.43 -6.60 -0.95
C TYR A 114 -22.93 -6.41 -0.74
N LYS A 115 -22.57 -5.37 0.02
CA LYS A 115 -21.16 -5.04 0.32
C LYS A 115 -20.79 -5.48 1.71
N ASP A 116 -20.47 -6.76 1.85
CA ASP A 116 -19.93 -7.29 3.08
C ASP A 116 -18.44 -6.90 3.24
N ILE A 117 -17.98 -6.81 4.49
CA ILE A 117 -16.60 -6.43 4.84
C ILE A 117 -15.58 -7.35 4.13
N VAL A 118 -15.90 -8.65 4.00
CA VAL A 118 -15.04 -9.66 3.41
C VAL A 118 -15.18 -9.74 1.88
N MET A 119 -16.34 -9.42 1.34
CA MET A 119 -16.66 -9.60 -0.07
C MET A 119 -15.84 -8.67 -0.98
N VAL A 120 -15.66 -7.42 -0.59
CA VAL A 120 -14.95 -6.43 -1.42
C VAL A 120 -13.49 -6.81 -1.64
N PRO A 121 -12.68 -7.14 -0.59
CA PRO A 121 -11.32 -7.64 -0.80
C PRO A 121 -11.26 -8.96 -1.55
N LEU A 122 -12.22 -9.89 -1.30
CA LEU A 122 -12.25 -11.18 -1.98
C LEU A 122 -12.44 -11.01 -3.50
N VAL A 123 -13.39 -10.19 -3.91
CA VAL A 123 -13.60 -9.86 -5.34
C VAL A 123 -12.35 -9.22 -5.95
N GLY A 124 -11.67 -8.33 -5.21
CA GLY A 124 -10.44 -7.71 -5.66
C GLY A 124 -9.29 -8.70 -5.84
N ILE A 125 -9.13 -9.64 -4.92
CA ILE A 125 -8.15 -10.73 -5.05
C ILE A 125 -8.48 -11.62 -6.25
N MET A 126 -9.75 -12.00 -6.43
CA MET A 126 -10.17 -12.80 -7.59
C MET A 126 -9.92 -12.07 -8.91
N PHE A 127 -10.25 -10.78 -8.99
CA PHE A 127 -9.99 -9.96 -10.16
C PHE A 127 -8.48 -9.82 -10.42
N GLY A 128 -7.67 -9.61 -9.37
CA GLY A 128 -6.21 -9.59 -9.45
C GLY A 128 -5.63 -10.92 -9.94
N ASN A 129 -6.18 -12.06 -9.49
CA ASN A 129 -5.75 -13.38 -9.93
C ASN A 129 -6.09 -13.65 -11.40
N VAL A 130 -7.22 -13.15 -11.92
CA VAL A 130 -7.56 -13.23 -13.36
C VAL A 130 -6.52 -12.45 -14.17
N ILE A 131 -6.22 -11.21 -13.79
CA ILE A 131 -5.18 -10.40 -14.45
C ILE A 131 -3.82 -11.11 -14.36
N GLY A 132 -3.45 -11.62 -13.18
CA GLY A 132 -2.21 -12.37 -12.97
C GLY A 132 -2.12 -13.63 -13.84
N GLY A 133 -3.22 -14.37 -14.01
CA GLY A 133 -3.28 -15.53 -14.89
C GLY A 133 -3.03 -15.15 -16.36
N VAL A 134 -3.68 -14.09 -16.85
CA VAL A 134 -3.44 -13.55 -18.19
C VAL A 134 -2.01 -13.06 -18.33
N THR A 135 -1.48 -12.37 -17.31
CA THR A 135 -0.09 -11.88 -17.27
C THR A 135 0.89 -13.04 -17.41
N ASN A 136 0.75 -14.08 -16.61
CA ASN A 136 1.62 -15.26 -16.66
C ASN A 136 1.52 -16.03 -17.98
N PHE A 137 0.31 -16.20 -18.52
CA PHE A 137 0.11 -16.84 -19.81
C PHE A 137 0.83 -16.09 -20.95
N LEU A 138 0.66 -14.77 -21.01
CA LEU A 138 1.33 -13.95 -22.02
C LEU A 138 2.85 -13.90 -21.80
N ALA A 139 3.32 -13.82 -20.56
CA ALA A 139 4.74 -13.86 -20.23
C ALA A 139 5.39 -15.17 -20.71
N TYR A 140 4.70 -16.30 -20.53
CA TYR A 140 5.14 -17.60 -21.02
C TYR A 140 5.14 -17.65 -22.57
N LYS A 141 4.04 -17.20 -23.21
CA LYS A 141 3.90 -17.21 -24.66
C LYS A 141 4.98 -16.39 -25.39
N TYR A 142 5.39 -15.27 -24.80
CA TYR A 142 6.40 -14.36 -25.37
C TYR A 142 7.79 -14.57 -24.77
N GLU A 143 8.01 -15.63 -23.99
CA GLU A 143 9.30 -16.00 -23.38
C GLU A 143 9.94 -14.92 -22.48
N VAL A 144 9.11 -14.02 -21.90
CA VAL A 144 9.57 -12.93 -21.03
C VAL A 144 9.35 -13.22 -19.54
N THR A 145 9.04 -14.47 -19.17
CA THR A 145 8.73 -14.86 -17.77
C THR A 145 9.87 -14.52 -16.81
N GLN A 146 11.14 -14.80 -17.19
CA GLN A 146 12.30 -14.52 -16.34
C GLN A 146 12.52 -13.02 -16.17
N ALA A 147 12.40 -12.25 -17.23
CA ALA A 147 12.50 -10.79 -17.20
C ALA A 147 11.42 -10.19 -16.30
N LEU A 148 10.17 -10.65 -16.47
CA LEU A 148 9.04 -10.19 -15.66
C LEU A 148 9.25 -10.53 -14.17
N SER A 149 9.61 -11.77 -13.83
CA SER A 149 9.82 -12.20 -12.45
C SER A 149 10.91 -11.38 -11.76
N THR A 150 12.02 -11.08 -12.44
CA THR A 150 13.09 -10.22 -11.92
C THR A 150 12.60 -8.81 -11.57
N TRP A 151 11.67 -8.26 -12.38
CA TRP A 151 11.09 -6.95 -12.12
C TRP A 151 10.06 -6.95 -11.01
N LEU A 152 9.39 -8.08 -10.76
CA LEU A 152 8.28 -8.15 -9.82
C LEU A 152 8.71 -8.43 -8.38
N VAL A 153 9.87 -9.05 -8.17
CA VAL A 153 10.38 -9.27 -6.81
C VAL A 153 10.76 -7.94 -6.16
N GLY A 154 10.11 -7.63 -5.06
CA GLY A 154 10.36 -6.39 -4.32
C GLY A 154 11.71 -6.41 -3.61
N HIS A 155 12.63 -5.52 -4.03
CA HIS A 155 13.96 -5.38 -3.43
C HIS A 155 14.54 -3.98 -3.65
N PHE A 156 15.27 -3.49 -2.64
CA PHE A 156 15.93 -2.19 -2.72
C PHE A 156 17.38 -2.25 -3.20
N SER A 157 17.94 -3.44 -3.39
CA SER A 157 19.34 -3.63 -3.83
C SER A 157 19.62 -3.11 -5.24
N MET A 158 18.59 -3.08 -6.10
CA MET A 158 18.70 -2.57 -7.48
C MET A 158 18.39 -1.08 -7.63
N VAL A 159 18.10 -0.38 -6.53
CA VAL A 159 17.81 1.04 -6.53
C VAL A 159 19.11 1.82 -6.62
N LEU A 160 19.41 2.32 -7.82
CA LEU A 160 20.61 3.08 -8.14
C LEU A 160 20.25 4.41 -8.77
N LYS A 161 21.16 5.40 -8.66
CA LYS A 161 21.03 6.70 -9.32
C LYS A 161 20.80 6.52 -10.82
N GLY A 162 19.83 7.23 -11.39
CA GLY A 162 19.42 7.13 -12.80
C GLY A 162 18.26 6.15 -13.05
N ARG A 163 17.82 5.39 -12.04
CA ARG A 163 16.73 4.41 -12.17
C ARG A 163 15.61 4.55 -11.14
N TYR A 164 15.78 5.36 -10.11
CA TYR A 164 14.85 5.46 -8.99
C TYR A 164 14.01 6.73 -9.00
N GLU A 165 14.31 7.67 -9.86
CA GLU A 165 13.73 9.02 -9.86
C GLU A 165 12.21 9.03 -10.01
N ILE A 166 11.64 7.98 -10.64
CA ILE A 166 10.18 7.80 -10.78
C ILE A 166 9.51 7.73 -9.42
N VAL A 167 10.18 7.19 -8.39
CA VAL A 167 9.64 7.12 -7.03
C VAL A 167 9.35 8.52 -6.47
N TYR A 168 10.05 9.56 -6.90
CA TYR A 168 9.77 10.93 -6.47
C TYR A 168 8.38 11.44 -6.87
N LEU A 169 7.76 10.83 -7.89
CA LEU A 169 6.36 11.12 -8.25
C LEU A 169 5.41 10.82 -7.07
N THR A 170 5.81 9.94 -6.16
CA THR A 170 5.05 9.69 -4.92
C THR A 170 4.90 10.94 -4.07
N VAL A 171 5.90 11.82 -4.02
CA VAL A 171 5.89 13.01 -3.16
C VAL A 171 4.75 13.98 -3.53
N PRO A 172 4.67 14.50 -4.77
CA PRO A 172 3.56 15.37 -5.15
C PRO A 172 2.19 14.69 -5.07
N LEU A 173 2.10 13.38 -5.34
CA LEU A 173 0.86 12.64 -5.23
C LEU A 173 0.40 12.50 -3.76
N VAL A 174 1.31 12.29 -2.82
CA VAL A 174 1.01 12.29 -1.38
C VAL A 174 0.60 13.69 -0.90
N VAL A 175 1.23 14.75 -1.41
CA VAL A 175 0.81 16.14 -1.12
C VAL A 175 -0.61 16.38 -1.63
N LEU A 176 -0.93 15.95 -2.85
CA LEU A 176 -2.30 16.01 -3.39
C LEU A 176 -3.28 15.22 -2.51
N ALA A 177 -2.91 14.01 -2.09
CA ALA A 177 -3.73 13.21 -1.17
C ALA A 177 -4.02 13.95 0.14
N PHE A 178 -3.03 14.68 0.66
CA PHE A 178 -3.19 15.50 1.86
C PHE A 178 -4.15 16.68 1.65
N ILE A 179 -4.03 17.37 0.52
CA ILE A 179 -4.94 18.49 0.15
C ILE A 179 -6.38 17.99 0.04
N PHE A 180 -6.59 16.84 -0.59
CA PHE A 180 -7.91 16.26 -0.80
C PHE A 180 -8.42 15.38 0.36
N ALA A 181 -7.69 15.24 1.45
CA ALA A 181 -8.02 14.35 2.57
C ALA A 181 -9.44 14.55 3.14
N ASN A 182 -9.91 15.80 3.22
CA ASN A 182 -11.28 16.10 3.66
C ASN A 182 -12.34 15.56 2.69
N HIS A 183 -12.11 15.69 1.39
CA HIS A 183 -13.02 15.17 0.36
C HIS A 183 -13.10 13.65 0.42
N PHE A 184 -11.98 12.98 0.66
CA PHE A 184 -11.94 11.52 0.85
C PHE A 184 -12.69 11.08 2.10
N ASN A 185 -12.61 11.84 3.20
CA ASN A 185 -13.42 11.57 4.40
C ASN A 185 -14.92 11.65 4.11
N ILE A 186 -15.36 12.69 3.40
CA ILE A 186 -16.78 12.89 3.06
C ILE A 186 -17.27 11.76 2.15
N VAL A 187 -16.51 11.41 1.12
CA VAL A 187 -16.84 10.31 0.19
C VAL A 187 -16.88 8.96 0.91
N GLY A 188 -16.00 8.74 1.87
CA GLY A 188 -15.98 7.56 2.71
C GLY A 188 -17.18 7.40 3.67
N MET A 189 -18.00 8.45 3.83
CA MET A 189 -19.28 8.38 4.56
C MET A 189 -20.45 7.89 3.69
N GLY A 190 -20.21 7.72 2.39
CA GLY A 190 -21.19 7.22 1.44
C GLY A 190 -21.72 8.24 0.46
N LYS A 191 -22.38 7.72 -0.58
CA LYS A 191 -22.82 8.51 -1.75
C LYS A 191 -23.86 9.58 -1.40
N ASP A 192 -24.84 9.21 -0.58
CA ASP A 192 -25.96 10.14 -0.26
C ASP A 192 -25.47 11.25 0.67
N PHE A 193 -24.61 10.92 1.64
CA PHE A 193 -24.00 11.90 2.53
C PHE A 193 -23.13 12.91 1.75
N SER A 194 -22.32 12.42 0.80
CA SER A 194 -21.47 13.26 -0.04
C SER A 194 -22.29 14.24 -0.89
N LYS A 195 -23.40 13.77 -1.47
CA LYS A 195 -24.29 14.61 -2.27
C LYS A 195 -24.94 15.71 -1.45
N ASN A 196 -25.41 15.39 -0.24
CA ASN A 196 -26.03 16.36 0.66
C ASN A 196 -25.04 17.47 1.09
N LEU A 197 -23.74 17.17 1.12
CA LEU A 197 -22.69 18.17 1.38
C LEU A 197 -22.16 18.86 0.10
N GLY A 198 -22.75 18.62 -1.05
CA GLY A 198 -22.35 19.23 -2.33
C GLY A 198 -21.05 18.68 -2.91
N VAL A 199 -20.53 17.53 -2.41
CA VAL A 199 -19.29 16.92 -2.89
C VAL A 199 -19.61 15.95 -4.05
N PRO A 200 -18.95 16.10 -5.23
CA PRO A 200 -19.18 15.23 -6.37
C PRO A 200 -18.56 13.85 -6.12
N TYR A 201 -19.37 12.92 -5.58
CA TYR A 201 -18.94 11.59 -5.14
C TYR A 201 -18.07 10.85 -6.16
N ASN A 202 -18.54 10.68 -7.41
CA ASN A 202 -17.83 9.92 -8.42
C ASN A 202 -16.49 10.55 -8.80
N LEU A 203 -16.43 11.87 -8.95
CA LEU A 203 -15.21 12.57 -9.32
C LEU A 203 -14.13 12.40 -8.24
N VAL A 204 -14.49 12.61 -6.98
CA VAL A 204 -13.55 12.47 -5.86
C VAL A 204 -13.13 11.02 -5.69
N LEU A 205 -14.05 10.06 -5.86
CA LEU A 205 -13.74 8.63 -5.80
C LEU A 205 -12.71 8.25 -6.86
N PHE A 206 -12.98 8.52 -8.14
CA PHE A 206 -12.06 8.15 -9.22
C PHE A 206 -10.74 8.93 -9.15
N ALA A 207 -10.75 10.20 -8.77
CA ALA A 207 -9.53 10.99 -8.57
C ALA A 207 -8.66 10.41 -7.46
N GLY A 208 -9.23 10.07 -6.29
CA GLY A 208 -8.49 9.49 -5.19
C GLY A 208 -7.91 8.11 -5.52
N LEU A 209 -8.68 7.27 -6.23
CA LEU A 209 -8.21 5.97 -6.69
C LEU A 209 -7.13 6.09 -7.77
N THR A 210 -7.20 7.11 -8.63
CA THR A 210 -6.14 7.41 -9.60
C THR A 210 -4.85 7.80 -8.87
N ILE A 211 -4.93 8.65 -7.84
CA ILE A 211 -3.75 9.01 -7.01
C ILE A 211 -3.15 7.74 -6.37
N ALA A 212 -3.97 6.90 -5.77
CA ALA A 212 -3.50 5.65 -5.17
C ALA A 212 -2.86 4.70 -6.19
N ALA A 213 -3.45 4.56 -7.38
CA ALA A 213 -2.93 3.74 -8.47
C ALA A 213 -1.59 4.27 -9.00
N MET A 214 -1.45 5.58 -9.19
CA MET A 214 -0.20 6.21 -9.65
C MET A 214 0.92 6.07 -8.61
N ILE A 215 0.62 6.27 -7.32
CA ILE A 215 1.59 6.03 -6.23
C ILE A 215 2.07 4.57 -6.29
N THR A 216 1.14 3.63 -6.35
CA THR A 216 1.45 2.21 -6.38
C THR A 216 2.28 1.83 -7.59
N ALA A 217 1.90 2.29 -8.78
CA ALA A 217 2.62 1.99 -10.01
C ALA A 217 4.03 2.59 -10.03
N SER A 218 4.23 3.82 -9.50
CA SER A 218 5.55 4.43 -9.41
C SER A 218 6.51 3.63 -8.52
N ILE A 219 5.99 3.03 -7.46
CA ILE A 219 6.76 2.19 -6.54
C ILE A 219 7.09 0.84 -7.18
N ILE A 220 6.10 0.18 -7.81
CA ILE A 220 6.29 -1.14 -8.43
C ILE A 220 7.34 -1.09 -9.55
N VAL A 221 7.35 -0.05 -10.36
CA VAL A 221 8.31 0.11 -11.45
C VAL A 221 9.76 0.22 -10.94
N VAL A 222 9.98 0.78 -9.77
CA VAL A 222 11.34 1.03 -9.23
C VAL A 222 11.77 -0.06 -8.26
N VAL A 223 10.88 -0.49 -7.37
CA VAL A 223 11.21 -1.37 -6.25
C VAL A 223 10.67 -2.78 -6.46
N GLY A 224 9.67 -2.94 -7.31
CA GLY A 224 8.91 -4.19 -7.46
C GLY A 224 7.68 -4.25 -6.56
N SER A 225 7.08 -5.42 -6.50
CA SER A 225 5.88 -5.67 -5.71
C SER A 225 6.20 -5.73 -4.21
N ILE A 226 5.44 -5.01 -3.39
CA ILE A 226 5.51 -5.12 -1.94
C ILE A 226 4.09 -5.21 -1.40
N SER A 227 3.78 -6.35 -0.78
CA SER A 227 2.45 -6.62 -0.23
C SER A 227 2.29 -6.06 1.19
N TYR A 228 1.07 -6.03 1.68
CA TYR A 228 0.68 -5.76 3.06
C TYR A 228 0.88 -4.35 3.61
N ILE A 229 1.82 -3.51 3.16
CA ILE A 229 2.09 -2.18 3.74
C ILE A 229 0.81 -1.34 3.76
N GLY A 230 0.15 -1.21 2.61
CA GLY A 230 -1.10 -0.43 2.47
C GLY A 230 -2.30 -1.01 3.21
N LEU A 231 -2.21 -2.26 3.66
CA LEU A 231 -3.25 -2.88 4.48
C LEU A 231 -2.98 -2.65 5.97
N ILE A 232 -1.75 -2.90 6.41
CA ILE A 232 -1.40 -3.00 7.83
C ILE A 232 -1.22 -1.63 8.45
N VAL A 233 -0.40 -0.78 7.81
CA VAL A 233 -0.02 0.51 8.38
C VAL A 233 -1.22 1.40 8.69
N PRO A 234 -2.20 1.62 7.77
CA PRO A 234 -3.37 2.42 8.10
C PRO A 234 -4.22 1.80 9.20
N ASN A 235 -4.33 0.46 9.24
CA ASN A 235 -5.10 -0.23 10.27
C ASN A 235 -4.46 -0.12 11.66
N VAL A 236 -3.13 -0.21 11.75
CA VAL A 236 -2.39 0.01 13.01
C VAL A 236 -2.61 1.43 13.51
N VAL A 237 -2.42 2.43 12.65
CA VAL A 237 -2.59 3.85 13.02
C VAL A 237 -4.03 4.14 13.43
N ALA A 238 -5.02 3.60 12.71
CA ALA A 238 -6.44 3.76 13.03
C ALA A 238 -6.82 3.19 14.40
N MET A 239 -6.13 2.15 14.90
CA MET A 239 -6.35 1.62 16.24
C MET A 239 -5.98 2.60 17.35
N PHE A 240 -4.95 3.43 17.12
CA PHE A 240 -4.46 4.40 18.14
C PHE A 240 -5.11 5.78 18.00
N LYS A 241 -5.42 6.22 16.78
CA LYS A 241 -5.87 7.60 16.52
C LYS A 241 -7.27 7.71 15.90
N GLY A 242 -7.92 6.58 15.61
CA GLY A 242 -9.24 6.55 14.96
C GLY A 242 -9.18 6.67 13.43
N ASP A 243 -10.33 6.86 12.80
CA ASP A 243 -10.53 6.62 11.37
C ASP A 243 -10.55 7.90 10.50
N LYS A 244 -10.32 9.08 11.07
CA LYS A 244 -10.34 10.36 10.31
C LYS A 244 -9.05 10.53 9.52
N ILE A 245 -9.11 10.47 8.17
CA ILE A 245 -7.93 10.60 7.28
C ILE A 245 -7.09 11.83 7.63
N ARG A 246 -7.71 13.02 7.75
CA ARG A 246 -6.97 14.26 8.00
C ARG A 246 -6.12 14.19 9.28
N GLY A 247 -6.60 13.48 10.31
CA GLY A 247 -5.86 13.33 11.58
C GLY A 247 -4.83 12.21 11.56
N THR A 248 -4.96 11.23 10.65
CA THR A 248 -4.14 10.02 10.64
C THR A 248 -3.19 9.92 9.45
N LEU A 249 -3.35 10.77 8.42
CA LEU A 249 -2.59 10.66 7.18
C LEU A 249 -1.09 10.85 7.41
N VAL A 250 -0.69 11.88 8.18
CA VAL A 250 0.71 12.13 8.51
C VAL A 250 1.30 10.98 9.33
N ASP A 251 0.56 10.52 10.34
CA ASP A 251 1.00 9.40 11.18
C ASP A 251 1.13 8.10 10.35
N THR A 252 0.19 7.87 9.42
CA THR A 252 0.23 6.74 8.51
C THR A 252 1.45 6.82 7.59
N ALA A 253 1.75 7.99 7.05
CA ALA A 253 2.94 8.22 6.23
C ALA A 253 4.24 7.97 7.01
N LEU A 254 4.37 8.53 8.21
CA LEU A 254 5.55 8.39 9.06
C LEU A 254 5.73 6.95 9.55
N PHE A 255 4.65 6.32 10.01
CA PHE A 255 4.70 4.93 10.46
C PHE A 255 5.03 3.97 9.31
N GLY A 256 4.49 4.23 8.10
CA GLY A 256 4.82 3.48 6.90
C GLY A 256 6.28 3.59 6.51
N ALA A 257 6.84 4.80 6.53
CA ALA A 257 8.27 5.03 6.28
C ALA A 257 9.14 4.29 7.30
N LEU A 258 8.81 4.37 8.59
CA LEU A 258 9.53 3.69 9.66
C LEU A 258 9.43 2.16 9.53
N PHE A 259 8.25 1.62 9.23
CA PHE A 259 8.01 0.20 9.08
C PHE A 259 8.86 -0.40 7.95
N VAL A 260 8.83 0.21 6.76
CA VAL A 260 9.63 -0.26 5.62
C VAL A 260 11.13 -0.12 5.89
N LEU A 261 11.55 0.97 6.55
CA LEU A 261 12.95 1.17 6.94
C LEU A 261 13.45 0.09 7.90
N VAL A 262 12.65 -0.27 8.90
CA VAL A 262 12.99 -1.35 9.84
C VAL A 262 13.05 -2.69 9.11
N CYS A 263 12.07 -3.00 8.24
CA CYS A 263 12.08 -4.21 7.45
C CYS A 263 13.31 -4.32 6.53
N ASP A 264 13.72 -3.21 5.89
CA ASP A 264 14.92 -3.17 5.04
C ASP A 264 16.20 -3.41 5.86
N ILE A 265 16.33 -2.81 7.04
CA ILE A 265 17.47 -3.06 7.93
C ILE A 265 17.52 -4.54 8.33
N ILE A 266 16.40 -5.12 8.73
CA ILE A 266 16.29 -6.53 9.08
C ILE A 266 16.75 -7.40 7.90
N GLY A 267 16.25 -7.14 6.68
CA GLY A 267 16.60 -7.89 5.48
C GLY A 267 18.08 -7.84 5.12
N ARG A 268 18.78 -6.78 5.50
CA ARG A 268 20.24 -6.63 5.29
C ARG A 268 21.09 -7.29 6.37
N VAL A 269 20.59 -7.40 7.59
CA VAL A 269 21.38 -7.86 8.74
C VAL A 269 21.27 -9.38 8.95
N ILE A 270 20.12 -10.00 8.65
CA ILE A 270 19.86 -11.41 8.97
C ILE A 270 20.86 -12.39 8.33
N ILE A 271 21.22 -12.20 7.06
CA ILE A 271 22.04 -13.15 6.29
C ILE A 271 23.21 -12.41 5.61
N MET A 272 23.89 -11.50 6.31
CA MET A 272 25.08 -10.86 5.74
C MET A 272 26.10 -11.88 5.22
N PRO A 273 26.71 -11.68 4.02
CA PRO A 273 26.67 -10.50 3.15
C PRO A 273 25.50 -10.47 2.15
N TYR A 274 24.61 -11.44 2.16
CA TYR A 274 23.46 -11.52 1.27
C TYR A 274 22.30 -10.64 1.79
N GLU A 275 21.50 -10.12 0.86
CA GLU A 275 20.30 -9.33 1.18
C GLU A 275 19.04 -10.12 0.89
N LEU A 276 18.11 -10.15 1.83
CA LEU A 276 16.79 -10.72 1.60
C LEU A 276 15.87 -9.73 0.87
N PRO A 277 15.04 -10.21 -0.08
CA PRO A 277 14.02 -9.36 -0.71
C PRO A 277 13.10 -8.74 0.36
N ILE A 278 12.82 -7.45 0.22
CA ILE A 278 11.96 -6.73 1.16
C ILE A 278 10.54 -7.31 1.20
N GLU A 279 10.05 -7.82 0.07
CA GLU A 279 8.74 -8.46 -0.02
C GLU A 279 8.61 -9.63 0.96
N LEU A 280 9.66 -10.45 1.12
CA LEU A 280 9.68 -11.57 2.05
C LEU A 280 9.59 -11.09 3.51
N ILE A 281 10.40 -10.10 3.90
CA ILE A 281 10.41 -9.58 5.27
C ILE A 281 9.08 -8.91 5.62
N VAL A 282 8.59 -8.05 4.73
CA VAL A 282 7.28 -7.38 4.90
C VAL A 282 6.14 -8.40 4.89
N GLY A 283 6.24 -9.44 4.06
CA GLY A 283 5.26 -10.52 3.99
C GLY A 283 5.14 -11.26 5.33
N ILE A 284 6.26 -11.66 5.92
CA ILE A 284 6.28 -12.37 7.21
C ILE A 284 5.82 -11.44 8.35
N LEU A 285 6.48 -10.31 8.54
CA LEU A 285 6.15 -9.39 9.64
C LEU A 285 4.74 -8.82 9.47
N GLY A 286 4.36 -8.49 8.25
CA GLY A 286 3.05 -7.99 7.93
C GLY A 286 1.94 -8.99 8.23
N SER A 287 2.08 -10.25 7.82
CA SER A 287 1.08 -11.27 8.11
C SER A 287 0.93 -11.53 9.60
N LEU A 288 2.04 -11.57 10.36
CA LEU A 288 2.00 -11.71 11.82
C LEU A 288 1.27 -10.55 12.50
N ILE A 289 1.60 -9.31 12.12
CA ILE A 289 0.93 -8.11 12.63
C ILE A 289 -0.57 -8.15 12.27
N PHE A 290 -0.91 -8.52 11.05
CA PHE A 290 -2.30 -8.60 10.61
C PHE A 290 -3.11 -9.62 11.41
N VAL A 291 -2.58 -10.82 11.64
CA VAL A 291 -3.23 -11.85 12.47
C VAL A 291 -3.39 -11.35 13.91
N ALA A 292 -2.35 -10.72 14.48
CA ALA A 292 -2.43 -10.11 15.82
C ALA A 292 -3.54 -9.04 15.91
N LEU A 293 -3.66 -8.18 14.89
CA LEU A 293 -4.71 -7.16 14.78
C LEU A 293 -6.10 -7.79 14.72
N LEU A 294 -6.29 -8.86 13.95
CA LEU A 294 -7.56 -9.57 13.87
C LEU A 294 -7.97 -10.16 15.23
N ILE A 295 -7.04 -10.85 15.89
CA ILE A 295 -7.28 -11.44 17.21
C ILE A 295 -7.63 -10.34 18.24
N TYR A 296 -6.91 -9.22 18.21
CA TYR A 296 -7.18 -8.08 19.08
C TYR A 296 -8.60 -7.52 18.86
N ARG A 297 -9.00 -7.28 17.61
CA ARG A 297 -10.35 -6.79 17.26
C ARG A 297 -11.45 -7.76 17.67
N LEU A 298 -11.25 -9.06 17.45
CA LEU A 298 -12.21 -10.08 17.86
C LEU A 298 -12.44 -10.11 19.37
N LYS A 299 -11.36 -10.00 20.15
CA LYS A 299 -11.44 -9.96 21.63
C LYS A 299 -12.16 -8.70 22.13
N HIS A 300 -11.87 -7.53 21.55
CA HIS A 300 -12.49 -6.27 21.98
C HIS A 300 -13.93 -6.12 21.47
N GLY A 301 -14.23 -6.58 20.25
CA GLY A 301 -15.58 -6.63 19.72
C GLY A 301 -16.52 -7.49 20.58
N ARG A 302 -16.07 -8.67 21.01
CA ARG A 302 -16.83 -9.53 21.95
C ARG A 302 -17.10 -8.86 23.29
N LYS A 303 -16.13 -8.10 23.82
CA LYS A 303 -16.32 -7.37 25.08
C LYS A 303 -17.41 -6.30 24.98
N ILE A 304 -17.46 -5.56 23.89
CA ILE A 304 -18.45 -4.49 23.65
C ILE A 304 -19.85 -5.10 23.47
N VAL A 305 -19.97 -6.21 22.73
CA VAL A 305 -21.26 -6.91 22.54
C VAL A 305 -21.77 -7.46 23.88
N ASN A 306 -20.91 -8.08 24.69
CA ASN A 306 -21.31 -8.62 25.99
C ASN A 306 -21.74 -7.51 26.96
N ILE A 307 -21.09 -6.34 26.95
CA ILE A 307 -21.49 -5.19 27.78
C ILE A 307 -22.84 -4.63 27.32
N LYS A 308 -23.10 -4.54 26.02
CA LYS A 308 -24.40 -4.11 25.50
C LYS A 308 -25.51 -5.07 25.89
N LEU A 309 -25.31 -6.35 25.68
CA LEU A 309 -26.29 -7.39 26.08
C LEU A 309 -26.59 -7.39 27.60
N PHE A 310 -25.53 -7.17 28.40
CA PHE A 310 -25.68 -7.08 29.85
C PHE A 310 -26.51 -5.85 30.29
N ASN A 311 -26.29 -4.71 29.63
CA ASN A 311 -27.01 -3.47 29.91
C ASN A 311 -28.48 -3.58 29.43
N GLU A 312 -28.74 -4.16 28.25
CA GLU A 312 -30.10 -4.40 27.75
C GLU A 312 -30.89 -5.35 28.69
N GLN A 313 -30.25 -6.44 29.16
CA GLN A 313 -30.87 -7.32 30.15
C GLN A 313 -31.17 -6.62 31.47
N LYS A 314 -30.31 -5.73 31.92
CA LYS A 314 -30.51 -4.95 33.14
C LYS A 314 -31.64 -3.94 33.03
N GLU A 315 -31.80 -3.31 31.85
CA GLU A 315 -32.95 -2.42 31.56
C GLU A 315 -34.27 -3.18 31.53
N VAL A 316 -34.31 -4.34 30.88
CA VAL A 316 -35.51 -5.21 30.84
C VAL A 316 -35.92 -5.68 32.24
N ASN A 317 -34.97 -6.10 33.09
CA ASN A 317 -35.26 -6.52 34.47
C ASN A 317 -35.77 -5.34 35.31
N ASN A 318 -35.22 -4.15 35.18
CA ASN A 318 -35.66 -2.95 35.89
C ASN A 318 -37.09 -2.52 35.44
N GLU A 319 -37.44 -2.69 34.18
CA GLU A 319 -38.81 -2.42 33.70
C GLU A 319 -39.82 -3.45 34.19
N GLN A 320 -39.41 -4.72 34.33
CA GLN A 320 -40.25 -5.75 34.90
C GLN A 320 -40.49 -5.52 36.41
N GLU A 321 -39.46 -5.14 37.19
CA GLU A 321 -39.61 -4.81 38.59
C GLU A 321 -40.55 -3.60 38.81
N LYS A 322 -40.50 -2.58 37.95
CA LYS A 322 -41.40 -1.42 38.02
C LYS A 322 -42.85 -1.74 37.66
N LYS A 323 -43.15 -2.86 37.01
CA LYS A 323 -44.49 -3.31 36.69
C LYS A 323 -45.16 -4.13 37.82
N TYR A 324 -44.39 -4.57 38.79
CA TYR A 324 -44.84 -5.36 39.93
C TYR A 324 -44.95 -4.55 41.25
N ILE A 325 -44.59 -3.26 41.23
CA ILE A 325 -44.81 -2.26 42.28
C ILE A 325 -45.97 -1.34 41.85
#